data_fb2860cda6619819cddbe775ca36e61b
#
_entry.id   fb2860cda6619819cddbe775ca36e61b
#
_cell.length_a   1.000
_cell.length_b   1.000
_cell.length_c   1.000
_cell.angle_alpha   90.00
_cell.angle_beta   90.00
_cell.angle_gamma   90.00
#
_symmetry.space_group_name_H-M   'P 1'
#
loop_
_entity.id
_entity.type
_entity.pdbx_description
1 polymer ?
#
loop_
_entity_poly.entity_id
_entity_poly.type
_entity_poly.pdbx_seq_one_letter_code
_entity_poly.pdbx_strand_id
1 'polypeptide(L)'
;MPNYTKYQKSISDELIATKDRVRNFIDAAHWAEDGRYKEIILKDILVNKMPAFASIGTGFVMGDRLSSQIDIIIYRSDIPVLFQKADFVIVSKEAVLGIIEVKTNLDNAKMHETFQKAHANGRIIGQHIFNGIFSYETDYSMRVLH
;
A
#
# COMPACT_ATOMS: atom_id res chain seq x y z
N MET A 1 16.56 28.47 -0.47
CA MET A 1 15.18 28.19 -0.88
C MET A 1 14.90 26.71 -0.77
N PRO A 2 13.85 26.26 -0.09
CA PRO A 2 13.51 24.85 -0.02
C PRO A 2 13.27 24.28 -1.43
N ASN A 3 13.73 23.05 -1.63
CA ASN A 3 13.56 22.35 -2.90
C ASN A 3 12.75 21.07 -2.69
N TYR A 4 11.45 21.17 -2.88
CA TYR A 4 10.52 20.06 -2.66
C TYR A 4 10.74 18.88 -3.61
N THR A 5 11.18 19.13 -4.83
CA THR A 5 11.48 18.05 -5.79
C THR A 5 12.63 17.18 -5.31
N LYS A 6 13.71 17.81 -4.82
CA LYS A 6 14.83 17.07 -4.23
C LYS A 6 14.45 16.35 -2.95
N TYR A 7 13.59 16.94 -2.14
CA TYR A 7 13.07 16.32 -0.93
C TYR A 7 12.25 15.06 -1.26
N GLN A 8 11.32 15.14 -2.21
CA GLN A 8 10.52 14.00 -2.65
C GLN A 8 11.40 12.89 -3.25
N LYS A 9 12.39 13.28 -4.06
CA LYS A 9 13.36 12.32 -4.61
C LYS A 9 14.14 11.61 -3.51
N SER A 10 14.52 12.29 -2.44
CA SER A 10 15.25 11.67 -1.32
C SER A 10 14.42 10.59 -0.62
N ILE A 11 13.10 10.77 -0.50
CA ILE A 11 12.20 9.74 0.04
C ILE A 11 12.17 8.51 -0.87
N SER A 12 12.06 8.70 -2.18
CA SER A 12 12.12 7.61 -3.15
C SER A 12 13.45 6.87 -3.11
N ASP A 13 14.56 7.61 -3.02
CA ASP A 13 15.91 7.04 -2.94
C ASP A 13 16.10 6.22 -1.65
N GLU A 14 15.55 6.69 -0.53
CA GLU A 14 15.56 5.95 0.74
C GLU A 14 14.76 4.64 0.64
N LEU A 15 13.58 4.67 0.04
CA LEU A 15 12.76 3.49 -0.19
C LEU A 15 13.49 2.45 -1.04
N ILE A 16 14.10 2.88 -2.15
CA ILE A 16 14.86 2.01 -3.04
C ILE A 16 16.09 1.44 -2.32
N ALA A 17 16.82 2.27 -1.58
CA ALA A 17 17.98 1.83 -0.81
C ALA A 17 17.61 0.79 0.26
N THR A 18 16.49 0.98 0.95
CA THR A 18 15.98 0.03 1.94
C THR A 18 15.58 -1.29 1.28
N LYS A 19 14.87 -1.22 0.19
CA LYS A 19 14.50 -2.39 -0.63
C LYS A 19 15.74 -3.18 -1.05
N ASP A 20 16.73 -2.51 -1.61
CA ASP A 20 17.95 -3.16 -2.09
C ASP A 20 18.78 -3.75 -0.95
N ARG A 21 18.79 -3.10 0.19
CA ARG A 21 19.45 -3.62 1.40
C ARG A 21 18.85 -4.94 1.84
N VAL A 22 17.53 -5.04 1.90
CA VAL A 22 16.84 -6.29 2.24
C VAL A 22 17.09 -7.34 1.16
N ARG A 23 16.98 -6.97 -0.11
CA ARG A 23 17.17 -7.86 -1.24
C ARG A 23 18.59 -8.46 -1.30
N ASN A 24 19.58 -7.75 -0.80
CA ASN A 24 20.95 -8.25 -0.74
C ASN A 24 21.15 -9.35 0.32
N PHE A 25 20.26 -9.44 1.31
CA PHE A 25 20.31 -10.48 2.35
C PHE A 25 19.46 -11.71 2.00
N ILE A 26 18.41 -11.53 1.25
CA ILE A 26 17.52 -12.63 0.85
C ILE A 26 17.72 -12.92 -0.65
N ASP A 27 17.65 -14.20 -1.02
CA ASP A 27 17.79 -14.56 -2.43
C ASP A 27 16.57 -14.12 -3.26
N ALA A 28 16.73 -14.16 -4.58
CA ALA A 28 15.69 -13.72 -5.51
C ALA A 28 14.39 -14.53 -5.37
N ALA A 29 14.48 -15.82 -5.04
CA ALA A 29 13.31 -16.67 -4.85
C ALA A 29 12.48 -16.23 -3.66
N HIS A 30 13.10 -16.01 -2.49
CA HIS A 30 12.43 -15.49 -1.30
C HIS A 30 11.83 -14.11 -1.54
N TRP A 31 12.54 -13.24 -2.24
CA TRP A 31 12.04 -11.91 -2.57
C TRP A 31 10.80 -11.97 -3.47
N ALA A 32 10.77 -12.89 -4.44
CA ALA A 32 9.65 -13.05 -5.36
C ALA A 32 8.44 -13.72 -4.70
N GLU A 33 8.68 -14.71 -3.83
CA GLU A 33 7.62 -15.48 -3.17
C GLU A 33 6.96 -14.75 -2.03
N ASP A 34 7.73 -14.03 -1.21
CA ASP A 34 7.21 -13.32 -0.05
C ASP A 34 7.12 -11.81 -0.30
N GLY A 35 5.94 -11.38 -0.74
CA GLY A 35 5.61 -9.96 -0.91
C GLY A 35 5.57 -9.16 0.39
N ARG A 36 5.61 -9.80 1.55
CA ARG A 36 5.50 -9.18 2.86
C ARG A 36 6.59 -8.14 3.13
N TYR A 37 7.82 -8.41 2.72
CA TYR A 37 8.92 -7.47 2.91
C TYR A 37 8.67 -6.12 2.23
N LYS A 38 8.04 -6.14 1.07
CA LYS A 38 7.72 -4.94 0.28
C LYS A 38 6.67 -4.08 0.96
N GLU A 39 5.66 -4.73 1.52
CA GLU A 39 4.61 -4.08 2.29
C GLU A 39 5.17 -3.45 3.58
N ILE A 40 6.02 -4.19 4.29
CA ILE A 40 6.64 -3.72 5.55
C ILE A 40 7.52 -2.49 5.30
N ILE A 41 8.33 -2.51 4.26
CA ILE A 41 9.21 -1.39 3.89
C ILE A 41 8.38 -0.14 3.59
N LEU A 42 7.33 -0.28 2.81
CA LEU A 42 6.46 0.85 2.46
C LEU A 42 5.69 1.36 3.69
N LYS A 43 5.15 0.46 4.52
CA LYS A 43 4.46 0.84 5.76
C LYS A 43 5.36 1.62 6.71
N ASP A 44 6.61 1.20 6.87
CA ASP A 44 7.57 1.88 7.74
C ASP A 44 7.80 3.33 7.32
N ILE A 45 7.92 3.59 6.03
CA ILE A 45 8.04 4.94 5.50
C ILE A 45 6.75 5.73 5.69
N LEU A 46 5.59 5.14 5.40
CA LEU A 46 4.31 5.80 5.52
C LEU A 46 3.96 6.18 6.97
N VAL A 47 4.29 5.33 7.94
CA VAL A 47 4.02 5.59 9.36
C VAL A 47 4.61 6.95 9.79
N ASN A 48 5.81 7.28 9.32
CA ASN A 48 6.48 8.53 9.64
C ASN A 48 5.85 9.76 8.96
N LYS A 49 4.93 9.54 8.02
CA LYS A 49 4.25 10.62 7.26
C LYS A 49 2.79 10.78 7.66
N MET A 50 2.27 9.89 8.51
CA MET A 50 0.86 9.92 8.90
C MET A 50 0.62 10.85 10.09
N PRO A 51 -0.51 11.56 10.12
CA PRO A 51 -0.93 12.27 11.32
C PRO A 51 -1.30 11.30 12.45
N ALA A 52 -1.36 11.80 13.68
CA ALA A 52 -1.63 10.99 14.86
C ALA A 52 -2.98 10.27 14.83
N PHE A 53 -3.97 10.81 14.11
CA PHE A 53 -5.30 10.20 14.00
C PHE A 53 -5.38 9.05 12.99
N ALA A 54 -4.32 8.79 12.25
CA ALA A 54 -4.27 7.72 11.26
C ALA A 54 -3.36 6.57 11.71
N SER A 55 -3.85 5.36 11.54
CA SER A 55 -3.11 4.12 11.78
C SER A 55 -2.95 3.36 10.47
N ILE A 56 -1.99 2.46 10.42
CA ILE A 56 -1.70 1.64 9.26
C ILE A 56 -1.72 0.16 9.64
N GLY A 57 -2.35 -0.65 8.83
CA GLY A 57 -2.38 -2.10 8.99
C GLY A 57 -2.53 -2.82 7.66
N THR A 58 -2.56 -4.14 7.75
CA THR A 58 -2.81 -5.07 6.65
C THR A 58 -4.01 -5.93 7.01
N GLY A 59 -4.88 -6.24 6.08
CA GLY A 59 -5.98 -7.17 6.35
C GLY A 59 -7.22 -6.90 5.55
N PHE A 60 -8.36 -6.70 6.21
CA PHE A 60 -9.66 -6.65 5.58
C PHE A 60 -10.49 -5.45 6.05
N VAL A 61 -11.37 -5.03 5.17
CA VAL A 61 -12.40 -4.02 5.48
C VAL A 61 -13.76 -4.68 5.43
N MET A 62 -14.56 -4.46 6.49
CA MET A 62 -15.94 -4.91 6.56
C MET A 62 -16.88 -3.78 6.14
N GLY A 63 -17.51 -3.95 4.99
CA GLY A 63 -18.62 -3.15 4.52
C GLY A 63 -19.90 -3.96 4.52
N ASP A 64 -20.65 -3.97 3.43
CA ASP A 64 -21.79 -4.88 3.25
C ASP A 64 -21.34 -6.34 3.21
N ARG A 65 -20.12 -6.55 2.81
CA ARG A 65 -19.40 -7.81 2.82
C ARG A 65 -17.93 -7.56 3.15
N LEU A 66 -17.20 -8.63 3.43
CA LEU A 66 -15.76 -8.56 3.67
C LEU A 66 -15.02 -8.29 2.34
N SER A 67 -14.09 -7.36 2.36
CA SER A 67 -13.19 -7.13 1.23
C SER A 67 -12.29 -8.33 0.95
N SER A 68 -11.60 -8.35 -0.18
CA SER A 68 -10.40 -9.17 -0.32
C SER A 68 -9.29 -8.63 0.59
N GLN A 69 -8.25 -9.41 0.81
CA GLN A 69 -7.11 -8.95 1.60
C GLN A 69 -6.47 -7.72 0.94
N ILE A 70 -6.21 -6.71 1.77
CA ILE A 70 -5.63 -5.43 1.36
C ILE A 70 -4.24 -5.34 1.97
N ASP A 71 -3.27 -4.98 1.14
CA ASP A 71 -1.87 -4.93 1.56
C ASP A 71 -1.62 -3.82 2.59
N ILE A 72 -2.16 -2.62 2.34
CA ILE A 72 -2.07 -1.50 3.28
C ILE A 72 -3.44 -0.86 3.43
N ILE A 73 -3.89 -0.78 4.68
CA ILE A 73 -5.09 -0.05 5.08
C ILE A 73 -4.68 1.11 5.95
N ILE A 74 -5.06 2.32 5.56
CA ILE A 74 -4.91 3.52 6.37
C ILE A 74 -6.27 3.82 6.98
N TYR A 75 -6.34 3.85 8.30
CA TYR A 75 -7.62 3.97 9.00
C TYR A 75 -7.54 4.92 10.19
N ARG A 76 -8.68 5.41 10.61
CA ARG A 76 -8.80 6.33 11.76
C ARG A 76 -8.54 5.59 13.05
N SER A 77 -7.64 6.15 13.86
CA SER A 77 -7.27 5.59 15.17
C SER A 77 -8.37 5.75 16.23
N ASP A 78 -9.31 6.69 16.02
CA ASP A 78 -10.40 6.98 16.95
C ASP A 78 -11.66 6.13 16.74
N ILE A 79 -11.66 5.26 15.73
CA ILE A 79 -12.72 4.29 15.52
C ILE A 79 -12.20 2.91 15.93
N PRO A 80 -12.87 2.19 16.84
CA PRO A 80 -12.41 0.88 17.26
C PRO A 80 -12.30 -0.09 16.08
N VAL A 81 -11.21 -0.85 16.06
CA VAL A 81 -11.05 -1.95 15.10
C VAL A 81 -11.98 -3.11 15.46
N LEU A 82 -12.43 -3.87 14.47
CA LEU A 82 -13.22 -5.07 14.70
C LEU A 82 -12.36 -6.23 15.21
N PHE A 83 -11.13 -6.30 14.73
CA PHE A 83 -10.12 -7.26 15.15
C PHE A 83 -8.73 -6.68 14.90
N GLN A 84 -7.78 -6.98 15.79
CA GLN A 84 -6.38 -6.62 15.60
C GLN A 84 -5.46 -7.62 16.25
N LYS A 85 -4.45 -8.05 15.51
CA LYS A 85 -3.33 -8.83 16.04
C LYS A 85 -2.07 -8.40 15.30
N ALA A 86 -1.10 -7.82 16.03
CA ALA A 86 0.06 -7.16 15.45
C ALA A 86 -0.38 -6.10 14.40
N ASP A 87 0.09 -6.18 13.18
CA ASP A 87 -0.30 -5.27 12.09
C ASP A 87 -1.50 -5.77 11.26
N PHE A 88 -1.99 -6.99 11.54
CA PHE A 88 -3.19 -7.53 10.92
C PHE A 88 -4.43 -6.93 11.56
N VAL A 89 -5.30 -6.35 10.72
CA VAL A 89 -6.52 -5.67 11.19
C VAL A 89 -7.73 -6.05 10.34
N ILE A 90 -8.88 -6.04 11.01
CA ILE A 90 -10.18 -5.96 10.33
C ILE A 90 -10.84 -4.69 10.83
N VAL A 91 -11.13 -3.78 9.92
CA VAL A 91 -11.71 -2.48 10.23
C VAL A 91 -13.06 -2.31 9.56
N SER A 92 -13.92 -1.49 10.16
CA SER A 92 -15.17 -1.10 9.51
C SER A 92 -14.89 -0.12 8.37
N LYS A 93 -15.75 -0.11 7.35
CA LYS A 93 -15.61 0.79 6.21
C LYS A 93 -15.56 2.27 6.60
N GLU A 94 -16.26 2.64 7.67
CA GLU A 94 -16.31 4.02 8.16
C GLU A 94 -14.97 4.51 8.70
N ALA A 95 -14.11 3.59 9.12
CA ALA A 95 -12.78 3.93 9.63
C ALA A 95 -11.75 4.18 8.51
N VAL A 96 -12.02 3.73 7.29
CA VAL A 96 -11.02 3.73 6.21
C VAL A 96 -10.78 5.13 5.67
N LEU A 97 -9.51 5.53 5.62
CA LEU A 97 -9.02 6.74 4.96
C LEU A 97 -8.42 6.45 3.60
N GLY A 98 -7.79 5.29 3.45
CA GLY A 98 -7.19 4.88 2.20
C GLY A 98 -6.79 3.41 2.19
N ILE A 99 -6.63 2.88 0.99
CA ILE A 99 -6.11 1.54 0.75
C ILE A 99 -5.05 1.59 -0.34
N ILE A 100 -4.03 0.73 -0.21
CA ILE A 100 -2.94 0.63 -1.19
C ILE A 100 -2.65 -0.84 -1.47
N GLU A 101 -2.65 -1.20 -2.76
CA GLU A 101 -2.08 -2.46 -3.23
C GLU A 101 -0.60 -2.26 -3.52
N VAL A 102 0.23 -3.18 -3.07
CA VAL A 102 1.68 -3.13 -3.23
C VAL A 102 2.12 -4.21 -4.22
N LYS A 103 2.85 -3.79 -5.26
CA LYS A 103 3.40 -4.70 -6.27
C LYS A 103 4.91 -4.52 -6.37
N THR A 104 5.61 -5.62 -6.63
CA THR A 104 7.05 -5.56 -6.94
C THR A 104 7.26 -4.95 -8.30
N ASN A 105 6.57 -5.52 -9.28
CA ASN A 105 6.61 -5.11 -10.67
C ASN A 105 5.18 -5.16 -11.22
N LEU A 106 4.71 -4.03 -11.71
CA LEU A 106 3.41 -3.92 -12.35
C LEU A 106 3.60 -3.93 -13.85
N ASP A 107 3.35 -5.07 -14.48
CA ASP A 107 3.32 -5.22 -15.93
C ASP A 107 1.90 -5.09 -16.49
N ASN A 108 1.77 -5.03 -17.82
CA ASN A 108 0.48 -4.88 -18.49
C ASN A 108 -0.48 -6.05 -18.20
N ALA A 109 0.04 -7.25 -18.05
CA ALA A 109 -0.79 -8.44 -17.79
C ALA A 109 -1.43 -8.40 -16.40
N LYS A 110 -0.70 -7.92 -15.40
CA LYS A 110 -1.15 -7.85 -14.01
C LYS A 110 -1.94 -6.59 -13.70
N MET A 111 -1.77 -5.54 -14.50
CA MET A 111 -2.35 -4.23 -14.25
C MET A 111 -3.88 -4.28 -14.20
N HIS A 112 -4.50 -4.94 -15.16
CA HIS A 112 -5.96 -5.04 -15.23
C HIS A 112 -6.54 -5.75 -13.99
N GLU A 113 -5.97 -6.87 -13.60
CA GLU A 113 -6.38 -7.63 -12.41
C GLU A 113 -6.21 -6.79 -11.14
N THR A 114 -5.08 -6.10 -11.02
CA THR A 114 -4.80 -5.23 -9.87
C THR A 114 -5.79 -4.08 -9.76
N PHE A 115 -6.13 -3.43 -10.87
CA PHE A 115 -7.13 -2.38 -10.91
C PHE A 115 -8.53 -2.91 -10.58
N GLN A 116 -8.90 -4.09 -11.07
CA GLN A 116 -10.18 -4.70 -10.76
C GLN A 116 -10.31 -4.99 -9.26
N LYS A 117 -9.27 -5.52 -8.63
CA LYS A 117 -9.23 -5.78 -7.19
C LYS A 117 -9.37 -4.49 -6.38
N ALA A 118 -8.59 -3.47 -6.72
CA ALA A 118 -8.65 -2.17 -6.06
C ALA A 118 -10.03 -1.53 -6.20
N HIS A 119 -10.62 -1.60 -7.38
CA HIS A 119 -11.95 -1.08 -7.64
C HIS A 119 -13.03 -1.83 -6.85
N ALA A 120 -12.98 -3.16 -6.82
CA ALA A 120 -13.93 -3.97 -6.07
C ALA A 120 -13.86 -3.68 -4.57
N ASN A 121 -12.67 -3.55 -4.00
CA ASN A 121 -12.48 -3.18 -2.60
C ASN A 121 -12.98 -1.75 -2.32
N GLY A 122 -12.72 -0.81 -3.23
CA GLY A 122 -13.24 0.55 -3.13
C GLY A 122 -14.76 0.61 -3.10
N ARG A 123 -15.44 -0.23 -3.88
CA ARG A 123 -16.90 -0.34 -3.88
C ARG A 123 -17.45 -0.89 -2.57
N ILE A 124 -16.78 -1.86 -1.97
CA ILE A 124 -17.18 -2.42 -0.67
C ILE A 124 -17.10 -1.35 0.42
N ILE A 125 -16.06 -0.52 0.39
CA ILE A 125 -15.89 0.60 1.32
C ILE A 125 -16.95 1.67 1.08
N GLY A 126 -17.26 1.97 -0.18
CA GLY A 126 -18.42 2.75 -0.59
C GLY A 126 -18.37 4.24 -0.25
N GLN A 127 -17.27 4.74 0.29
CA GLN A 127 -17.08 6.15 0.61
C GLN A 127 -15.85 6.70 -0.13
N HIS A 128 -15.73 8.02 -0.13
CA HIS A 128 -14.60 8.68 -0.78
C HIS A 128 -13.32 8.46 0.03
N ILE A 129 -12.40 7.69 -0.52
CA ILE A 129 -11.12 7.34 0.10
C ILE A 129 -9.99 7.48 -0.91
N PHE A 130 -8.76 7.51 -0.40
CA PHE A 130 -7.60 7.27 -1.24
C PHE A 130 -7.55 5.78 -1.62
N ASN A 131 -7.47 5.47 -2.90
CA ASN A 131 -7.37 4.10 -3.40
C ASN A 131 -6.23 4.03 -4.41
N GLY A 132 -5.09 3.53 -3.99
CA GLY A 132 -3.85 3.57 -4.74
C GLY A 132 -3.24 2.19 -5.00
N ILE A 133 -2.38 2.18 -5.99
CA ILE A 133 -1.50 1.06 -6.31
C ILE A 133 -0.07 1.59 -6.26
N PHE A 134 0.77 0.92 -5.50
CA PHE A 134 2.19 1.21 -5.42
C PHE A 134 2.99 0.09 -6.05
N SER A 135 3.90 0.43 -6.95
CA SER A 135 4.82 -0.53 -7.55
C SER A 135 6.26 -0.04 -7.39
N TYR A 136 7.14 -0.94 -6.93
CA TYR A 136 8.57 -0.64 -6.83
C TYR A 136 9.23 -0.52 -8.19
N GLU A 137 8.79 -1.34 -9.14
CA GLU A 137 9.29 -1.39 -10.50
C GLU A 137 8.10 -1.47 -11.46
N THR A 138 8.28 -1.01 -12.69
CA THR A 138 7.26 -1.13 -13.71
C THR A 138 7.92 -1.32 -15.07
N ASP A 139 7.45 -2.32 -15.82
CA ASP A 139 7.80 -2.54 -17.22
C ASP A 139 6.86 -1.77 -18.16
N TYR A 140 6.05 -0.90 -17.58
CA TYR A 140 5.07 -0.13 -18.29
C TYR A 140 5.65 1.23 -18.71
N SER A 141 5.66 1.51 -20.02
CA SER A 141 5.93 2.85 -20.52
C SER A 141 4.62 3.65 -20.54
N MET A 142 4.50 4.62 -19.65
CA MET A 142 3.40 5.57 -19.75
C MET A 142 3.57 6.38 -21.03
N ARG A 143 2.73 6.12 -22.01
CA ARG A 143 2.50 7.10 -23.07
C ARG A 143 1.62 8.18 -22.46
N VAL A 144 2.22 9.32 -22.19
CA VAL A 144 1.44 10.50 -21.85
C VAL A 144 0.68 10.87 -23.14
N LEU A 145 -0.61 10.62 -23.12
CA LEU A 145 -1.51 11.17 -24.14
C LEU A 145 -1.69 12.65 -23.78
N HIS A 146 -1.10 13.51 -24.57
CA HIS A 146 -1.36 14.95 -24.51
C HIS A 146 -2.72 15.27 -25.13
#